data_2b90b5bbc5ecd57b65ad947ae2ebfaef
#
_entry.id   2b90b5bbc5ecd57b65ad947ae2ebfaef
#
_cell.length_a   1.000
_cell.length_b   1.000
_cell.length_c   1.000
_cell.angle_alpha   90.00
_cell.angle_beta   90.00
_cell.angle_gamma   90.00
#
_symmetry.space_group_name_H-M   'P 1'
#
loop_
_entity.id
_entity.type
_entity.pdbx_description
1 polymer ?
#
loop_
_entity_poly.entity_id
_entity_poly.type
_entity_poly.pdbx_seq_one_letter_code
_entity_poly.pdbx_strand_id
1 'polypeptide(L)' 'MCVNCGCGKPHERHRKTDITLGDLTAAGKPDDLSAEQVAENIRKSVAKTGS' A
#
# COMPACT_ATOMS: atom_id res chain seq x y z
N MET A 1 2.17 -5.86 10.03
CA MET A 1 1.70 -4.49 10.08
C MET A 1 0.79 -4.24 8.94
N CYS A 2 -0.23 -3.58 9.24
CA CYS A 2 -0.86 -2.88 8.16
C CYS A 2 0.18 -1.91 7.62
N VAL A 3 0.23 -1.71 6.32
CA VAL A 3 1.32 -0.93 5.73
C VAL A 3 1.24 0.55 6.05
N ASN A 4 0.07 1.04 6.44
CA ASN A 4 -0.10 2.46 6.74
C ASN A 4 0.24 2.84 8.17
N CYS A 5 0.25 1.91 9.12
CA CYS A 5 0.59 2.25 10.50
C CYS A 5 2.01 1.86 10.90
N GLY A 6 2.65 0.98 10.14
CA GLY A 6 4.03 0.59 10.40
C GLY A 6 4.27 -0.24 11.64
N CYS A 7 3.29 -1.03 12.06
CA CYS A 7 3.39 -1.79 13.30
C CYS A 7 4.12 -3.14 13.18
N GLY A 8 4.61 -3.49 12.00
CA GLY A 8 5.39 -4.71 11.80
C GLY A 8 4.61 -5.96 11.39
N LYS A 9 3.35 -5.80 11.03
CA LYS A 9 2.49 -6.93 10.64
C LYS A 9 1.82 -6.66 9.30
N PRO A 10 2.52 -6.84 8.16
CA PRO A 10 2.06 -6.40 6.85
C PRO A 10 0.77 -7.04 6.36
N HIS A 11 0.38 -8.17 6.92
CA HIS A 11 -0.82 -8.87 6.47
C HIS A 11 -1.99 -8.74 7.44
N GLU A 12 -1.84 -7.94 8.48
CA GLU A 12 -2.89 -7.72 9.48
C GLU A 12 -3.29 -6.25 9.49
N ARG A 13 -4.59 -6.00 9.58
CA ARG A 13 -5.08 -4.63 9.73
C ARG A 13 -5.69 -4.46 11.11
N HIS A 14 -5.39 -3.32 11.73
CA HIS A 14 -5.92 -3.00 13.07
C HIS A 14 -7.33 -2.45 12.99
N ARG A 15 -7.63 -1.74 11.91
CA ARG A 15 -8.93 -1.11 11.69
C ARG A 15 -9.37 -1.43 10.27
N LYS A 16 -10.66 -1.38 10.00
CA LYS A 16 -11.13 -1.70 8.65
C LYS A 16 -10.69 -0.68 7.59
N THR A 17 -10.23 0.49 8.01
CA THR A 17 -9.69 1.50 7.09
C THR A 17 -8.21 1.31 6.80
N ASP A 18 -7.54 0.45 7.56
CA ASP A 18 -6.12 0.17 7.33
C ASP A 18 -5.93 -0.70 6.08
N ILE A 19 -4.80 -0.53 5.43
CA ILE A 19 -4.46 -1.33 4.26
C ILE A 19 -3.33 -2.31 4.61
N THR A 20 -3.27 -3.42 3.87
CA THR A 20 -2.26 -4.45 4.06
C THR A 20 -1.42 -4.58 2.81
N LEU A 21 -0.32 -5.34 2.92
CA LEU A 21 0.52 -5.64 1.75
C LEU A 21 -0.28 -6.41 0.69
N GLY A 22 -1.22 -7.26 1.12
CA GLY A 22 -2.11 -7.96 0.20
C GLY A 22 -2.97 -7.02 -0.62
N ASP A 23 -3.39 -5.90 -0.02
CA ASP A 23 -4.17 -4.88 -0.71
C ASP A 23 -3.36 -4.25 -1.84
N LEU A 24 -2.06 -3.98 -1.59
CA LEU A 24 -1.18 -3.43 -2.61
C LEU A 24 -0.97 -4.41 -3.76
N THR A 25 -0.78 -5.68 -3.43
CA THR A 25 -0.61 -6.73 -4.44
C THR A 25 -1.85 -6.85 -5.31
N ALA A 26 -3.03 -6.87 -4.69
CA ALA A 26 -4.29 -6.96 -5.41
C ALA A 26 -4.51 -5.73 -6.30
N ALA A 27 -4.14 -4.56 -5.82
CA ALA A 27 -4.31 -3.31 -6.57
C ALA A 27 -3.45 -3.29 -7.84
N GLY A 28 -2.25 -3.87 -7.79
CA GLY A 28 -1.35 -3.89 -8.93
C GLY A 28 -1.60 -5.00 -9.92
N LYS A 29 -2.34 -6.02 -9.54
CA LYS A 29 -2.51 -7.22 -10.35
C LYS A 29 -3.09 -6.98 -11.75
N PRO A 30 -4.14 -6.17 -11.93
CA PRO A 30 -4.69 -5.92 -13.27
C PRO A 30 -3.69 -5.27 -14.22
N ASP A 31 -2.72 -4.52 -13.71
CA ASP A 31 -1.70 -3.84 -14.49
C ASP A 31 -0.35 -4.58 -14.46
N ASP A 32 -0.34 -5.77 -13.89
CA ASP A 32 0.87 -6.59 -13.78
C ASP A 32 2.00 -5.90 -13.02
N LEU A 33 1.63 -5.12 -12.00
CA LEU A 33 2.57 -4.40 -11.15
C LEU A 33 2.81 -5.15 -9.84
N SER A 34 4.05 -5.07 -9.34
CA SER A 34 4.37 -5.62 -8.03
C SER A 34 3.86 -4.67 -6.93
N ALA A 35 3.74 -5.18 -5.70
CA ALA A 35 3.38 -4.34 -4.55
C ALA A 35 4.37 -3.20 -4.38
N GLU A 36 5.66 -3.45 -4.61
CA GLU A 36 6.69 -2.44 -4.54
C GLU A 36 6.45 -1.31 -5.55
N GLN A 37 6.08 -1.67 -6.78
CA GLN A 37 5.79 -0.69 -7.81
C GLN A 37 4.55 0.12 -7.46
N VAL A 38 3.52 -0.52 -6.92
CA VAL A 38 2.31 0.17 -6.47
C VAL A 38 2.65 1.17 -5.37
N ALA A 39 3.46 0.75 -4.40
CA ALA A 39 3.88 1.63 -3.31
C ALA A 39 4.65 2.84 -3.83
N GLU A 40 5.53 2.63 -4.82
CA GLU A 40 6.27 3.71 -5.44
C GLU A 40 5.35 4.69 -6.15
N ASN A 41 4.33 4.19 -6.85
CA ASN A 41 3.36 5.04 -7.53
C ASN A 41 2.57 5.88 -6.52
N ILE A 42 2.20 5.28 -5.40
CA ILE A 42 1.50 6.00 -4.31
C ILE A 42 2.40 7.13 -3.78
N ARG A 43 3.67 6.82 -3.53
CA ARG A 43 4.62 7.80 -3.03
C ARG A 43 4.74 9.00 -3.98
N LYS A 44 4.84 8.72 -5.26
CA LYS A 44 4.93 9.77 -6.28
C LYS A 44 3.67 10.64 -6.32
N SER A 45 2.52 10.00 -6.20
CA SER A 45 1.23 10.71 -6.20
C SER A 45 1.12 11.67 -5.03
N VAL A 46 1.49 11.21 -3.84
CA VAL A 46 1.45 12.05 -2.64
C VAL A 46 2.44 13.22 -2.76
N ALA A 47 3.65 12.94 -3.21
CA ALA A 47 4.67 13.98 -3.39
C ALA A 47 4.24 15.02 -4.42
N LYS A 48 3.60 14.58 -5.49
CA LYS A 48 3.17 15.47 -6.58
C LYS A 48 2.05 16.41 -6.14
N THR A 49 1.16 15.93 -5.27
CA THR A 49 0.04 16.75 -4.80
C THR A 49 0.43 17.68 -3.65
N GLY A 50 1.64 17.56 -3.15
CA GLY A 50 2.12 18.40 -2.05
C GLY A 50 1.60 18.01 -0.68
N SER A 51 1.06 16.83 -0.55
CA SER A 51 0.48 16.35 0.71
C SER A 51 1.46 15.59 1.55
#